data_cc94a9aff88fb20b137330e8765589a3
#
_entry.id   cc94a9aff88fb20b137330e8765589a3
#
_cell.length_a   1.000
_cell.length_b   1.000
_cell.length_c   1.000
_cell.angle_alpha   90.00
_cell.angle_beta   90.00
_cell.angle_gamma   90.00
#
_symmetry.space_group_name_H-M   'P 1'
#
loop_
_entity.id
_entity.type
_entity.pdbx_description
1 polymer ?
#
loop_
_entity_poly.entity_id
_entity_poly.type
_entity_poly.pdbx_seq_one_letter_code
_entity_poly.pdbx_strand_id
1 'polypeptide(L)'
;PAPPADALARLKREADGLPAPLGALVRNVNTAGSGLTLGTERDRLDALWKTGPALFCRAAIAGRYPLVRKAVQEATPDDFGRFFGPGGLADEFFQKHLVNYVDTSGAQWRWRMVNNMDLGISQEVLNEFQRAAQIRDKFFGNGGKQPSVRFDLKPLAADAALTRVLLDVDGQQLAFAPKTQQGAASFQIPSGKGVNAVRFEVAPATTVELRTEGAWAWFRMLDKAMLEPSAQGERYKLTFDLEGRKIIYELTANSVNNPFKRDGVEQFRCLESL
;
A
#
# COMPACT_ATOMS: atom_id res chain seq x y z
N PRO A 1 -15.93 -24.03 -20.16
CA PRO A 1 -16.21 -25.33 -19.62
C PRO A 1 -16.42 -25.22 -18.13
N ALA A 2 -17.53 -25.80 -17.61
CA ALA A 2 -17.83 -25.81 -16.19
C ALA A 2 -16.66 -26.46 -15.44
N PRO A 3 -16.29 -25.93 -14.28
CA PRO A 3 -15.11 -26.41 -13.58
C PRO A 3 -15.34 -27.86 -13.10
N PRO A 4 -14.25 -28.64 -12.99
CA PRO A 4 -14.31 -30.03 -12.47
C PRO A 4 -14.93 -30.16 -11.05
N ALA A 5 -15.06 -29.03 -10.34
CA ALA A 5 -15.71 -28.95 -9.04
C ALA A 5 -17.15 -29.53 -9.01
N ASP A 6 -17.90 -29.47 -10.11
CA ASP A 6 -19.27 -30.01 -10.14
C ASP A 6 -19.31 -31.54 -10.18
N ALA A 7 -18.35 -32.16 -10.86
CA ALA A 7 -18.24 -33.64 -10.91
C ALA A 7 -17.81 -34.22 -9.55
N LEU A 8 -16.87 -33.57 -8.85
CA LEU A 8 -16.40 -33.99 -7.52
C LEU A 8 -17.47 -33.75 -6.44
N ALA A 9 -18.24 -32.66 -6.55
CA ALA A 9 -19.37 -32.40 -5.65
C ALA A 9 -20.52 -33.41 -5.83
N ARG A 10 -20.76 -33.87 -7.06
CA ARG A 10 -21.71 -34.97 -7.35
C ARG A 10 -21.21 -36.29 -6.75
N LEU A 11 -19.95 -36.62 -6.99
CA LEU A 11 -19.34 -37.85 -6.48
C LEU A 11 -19.41 -37.92 -4.94
N LYS A 12 -19.21 -36.79 -4.26
CA LYS A 12 -19.34 -36.70 -2.80
C LYS A 12 -20.77 -37.00 -2.33
N ARG A 13 -21.78 -36.40 -2.97
CA ARG A 13 -23.19 -36.63 -2.63
C ARG A 13 -23.61 -38.10 -2.84
N GLU A 14 -23.14 -38.71 -3.91
CA GLU A 14 -23.40 -40.13 -4.18
C GLU A 14 -22.69 -41.05 -3.18
N ALA A 15 -21.45 -40.67 -2.75
CA ALA A 15 -20.71 -41.42 -1.74
C ALA A 15 -21.40 -41.49 -0.37
N ASP A 16 -22.16 -40.44 -0.01
CA ASP A 16 -22.87 -40.36 1.27
C ASP A 16 -24.05 -41.33 1.35
N GLY A 17 -24.55 -41.80 0.19
CA GLY A 17 -25.59 -42.82 0.07
C GLY A 17 -25.09 -44.27 -0.03
N LEU A 18 -23.77 -44.50 -0.11
CA LEU A 18 -23.19 -45.82 -0.28
C LEU A 18 -22.87 -46.51 1.05
N PRO A 19 -23.04 -47.87 1.15
CA PRO A 19 -22.59 -48.60 2.34
C PRO A 19 -21.09 -48.44 2.59
N ALA A 20 -20.72 -48.43 3.88
CA ALA A 20 -19.31 -48.57 4.26
C ALA A 20 -18.77 -49.86 3.77
N PRO A 21 -17.76 -50.25 3.11
CA PRO A 21 -16.53 -49.54 2.84
C PRO A 21 -16.50 -48.75 1.49
N LEU A 22 -17.50 -48.92 0.63
CA LEU A 22 -17.55 -48.27 -0.69
C LEU A 22 -17.63 -46.75 -0.57
N GLY A 23 -18.47 -46.23 0.33
CA GLY A 23 -18.55 -44.79 0.59
C GLY A 23 -17.24 -44.20 1.08
N ALA A 24 -16.47 -44.95 1.89
CA ALA A 24 -15.13 -44.50 2.32
C ALA A 24 -14.13 -44.45 1.16
N LEU A 25 -14.17 -45.44 0.27
CA LEU A 25 -13.30 -45.48 -0.91
C LEU A 25 -13.58 -44.30 -1.85
N VAL A 26 -14.86 -44.04 -2.13
CA VAL A 26 -15.26 -42.92 -3.00
C VAL A 26 -14.90 -41.57 -2.37
N ARG A 27 -15.04 -41.37 -1.04
CA ARG A 27 -14.60 -40.20 -0.34
C ARG A 27 -13.07 -40.00 -0.45
N ASN A 28 -12.31 -41.08 -0.32
CA ASN A 28 -10.85 -41.02 -0.46
C ASN A 28 -10.41 -40.60 -1.89
N VAL A 29 -11.06 -41.18 -2.92
CA VAL A 29 -10.82 -40.80 -4.33
C VAL A 29 -11.22 -39.37 -4.58
N ASN A 30 -12.34 -38.90 -4.03
CA ASN A 30 -12.77 -37.51 -4.16
C ASN A 30 -11.75 -36.53 -3.49
N THR A 31 -11.27 -36.86 -2.30
CA THR A 31 -10.26 -36.07 -1.59
C THR A 31 -8.95 -36.00 -2.37
N ALA A 32 -8.48 -37.17 -2.89
CA ALA A 32 -7.27 -37.21 -3.72
C ALA A 32 -7.44 -36.40 -5.02
N GLY A 33 -8.60 -36.55 -5.69
CA GLY A 33 -8.91 -35.78 -6.90
C GLY A 33 -8.98 -34.28 -6.67
N SER A 34 -9.56 -33.85 -5.55
CA SER A 34 -9.58 -32.43 -5.16
C SER A 34 -8.18 -31.89 -4.90
N GLY A 35 -7.32 -32.66 -4.24
CA GLY A 35 -5.93 -32.26 -4.00
C GLY A 35 -5.12 -32.12 -5.28
N LEU A 36 -5.26 -33.05 -6.23
CA LEU A 36 -4.62 -32.95 -7.54
C LEU A 36 -5.10 -31.72 -8.32
N THR A 37 -6.40 -31.44 -8.32
CA THR A 37 -6.98 -30.28 -9.01
C THR A 37 -6.48 -28.97 -8.41
N LEU A 38 -6.44 -28.84 -7.08
CA LEU A 38 -5.93 -27.66 -6.40
C LEU A 38 -4.42 -27.47 -6.61
N GLY A 39 -3.64 -28.56 -6.58
CA GLY A 39 -2.20 -28.51 -6.88
C GLY A 39 -1.91 -28.02 -8.30
N THR A 40 -2.64 -28.55 -9.30
CA THR A 40 -2.51 -28.10 -10.70
C THR A 40 -2.90 -26.64 -10.86
N GLU A 41 -3.96 -26.19 -10.15
CA GLU A 41 -4.37 -24.79 -10.18
C GLU A 41 -3.32 -23.88 -9.54
N ARG A 42 -2.75 -24.25 -8.40
CA ARG A 42 -1.65 -23.53 -7.78
C ARG A 42 -0.46 -23.37 -8.73
N ASP A 43 -0.04 -24.45 -9.36
CA ASP A 43 1.13 -24.42 -10.26
C ASP A 43 0.84 -23.54 -11.50
N ARG A 44 -0.38 -23.54 -12.01
CA ARG A 44 -0.83 -22.64 -13.07
C ARG A 44 -0.79 -21.18 -12.63
N LEU A 45 -1.30 -20.87 -11.44
CA LEU A 45 -1.30 -19.52 -10.88
C LEU A 45 0.11 -19.02 -10.62
N ASP A 46 0.97 -19.87 -10.07
CA ASP A 46 2.39 -19.56 -9.85
C ASP A 46 3.13 -19.23 -11.16
N ALA A 47 2.88 -20.00 -12.22
CA ALA A 47 3.45 -19.71 -13.54
C ALA A 47 2.98 -18.36 -14.10
N LEU A 48 1.69 -18.03 -13.96
CA LEU A 48 1.15 -16.73 -14.39
C LEU A 48 1.75 -15.58 -13.60
N TRP A 49 1.89 -15.75 -12.27
CA TRP A 49 2.50 -14.74 -11.43
C TRP A 49 3.96 -14.48 -11.83
N LYS A 50 4.75 -15.53 -11.96
CA LYS A 50 6.18 -15.46 -12.30
C LYS A 50 6.46 -14.80 -13.64
N THR A 51 5.61 -15.06 -14.64
CA THR A 51 5.84 -14.54 -16.02
C THR A 51 5.38 -13.11 -16.24
N GLY A 52 4.65 -12.51 -15.31
CA GLY A 52 4.12 -11.15 -15.43
C GLY A 52 4.39 -10.30 -14.16
N PRO A 53 3.50 -10.37 -13.15
CA PRO A 53 3.55 -9.46 -12.00
C PRO A 53 4.88 -9.51 -11.23
N ALA A 54 5.46 -10.70 -11.01
CA ALA A 54 6.72 -10.85 -10.28
C ALA A 54 7.89 -10.17 -11.01
N LEU A 55 8.00 -10.33 -12.33
CA LEU A 55 9.02 -9.68 -13.13
C LEU A 55 8.92 -8.17 -13.05
N PHE A 56 7.68 -7.64 -13.20
CA PHE A 56 7.45 -6.20 -13.11
C PHE A 56 7.78 -5.66 -11.71
N CYS A 57 7.32 -6.32 -10.65
CA CYS A 57 7.60 -5.92 -9.27
C CYS A 57 9.09 -5.81 -9.02
N ARG A 58 9.85 -6.81 -9.43
CA ARG A 58 11.31 -6.83 -9.29
C ARG A 58 11.98 -5.68 -10.05
N ALA A 59 11.55 -5.43 -11.27
CA ALA A 59 12.19 -4.44 -12.14
C ALA A 59 11.87 -3.00 -11.75
N ALA A 60 10.62 -2.71 -11.30
CA ALA A 60 10.12 -1.35 -11.18
C ALA A 60 9.78 -0.92 -9.74
N ILE A 61 9.59 -1.87 -8.82
CA ILE A 61 9.07 -1.62 -7.47
C ILE A 61 10.08 -2.00 -6.39
N ALA A 62 10.67 -3.19 -6.48
CA ALA A 62 11.54 -3.73 -5.45
C ALA A 62 12.75 -2.82 -5.17
N GLY A 63 13.07 -2.63 -3.89
CA GLY A 63 14.23 -1.84 -3.46
C GLY A 63 14.12 -0.33 -3.71
N ARG A 64 12.96 0.19 -4.15
CA ARG A 64 12.76 1.59 -4.50
C ARG A 64 11.96 2.34 -3.42
N TYR A 65 12.17 3.65 -3.37
CA TYR A 65 11.31 4.55 -2.58
C TYR A 65 9.91 4.64 -3.24
N PRO A 66 8.80 4.66 -2.51
CA PRO A 66 8.65 4.84 -1.07
C PRO A 66 8.65 3.56 -0.23
N LEU A 67 8.84 2.37 -0.82
CA LEU A 67 8.81 1.09 -0.10
C LEU A 67 10.08 0.89 0.75
N VAL A 68 11.21 1.40 0.27
CA VAL A 68 12.47 1.38 1.01
C VAL A 68 12.90 2.81 1.32
N ARG A 69 12.73 3.22 2.58
CA ARG A 69 12.95 4.60 3.03
C ARG A 69 14.30 5.19 2.65
N LYS A 70 15.37 4.37 2.69
CA LYS A 70 16.74 4.81 2.39
C LYS A 70 17.12 4.68 0.91
N ALA A 71 16.21 4.20 0.07
CA ALA A 71 16.51 4.02 -1.36
C ALA A 71 16.71 5.39 -2.03
N VAL A 72 17.78 5.47 -2.85
CA VAL A 72 18.03 6.64 -3.70
C VAL A 72 17.08 6.62 -4.90
N GLN A 73 16.91 5.46 -5.52
CA GLN A 73 16.00 5.27 -6.64
C GLN A 73 14.54 5.29 -6.18
N GLU A 74 13.68 5.87 -7.01
CA GLU A 74 12.24 5.93 -6.77
C GLU A 74 11.48 5.00 -7.71
N ALA A 75 10.40 4.39 -7.23
CA ALA A 75 9.36 3.88 -8.10
C ALA A 75 8.68 5.08 -8.76
N THR A 76 8.57 5.09 -10.08
CA THR A 76 7.83 6.18 -10.76
C THR A 76 6.35 6.12 -10.37
N PRO A 77 5.60 7.23 -10.37
CA PRO A 77 4.17 7.21 -10.12
C PRO A 77 3.40 6.27 -11.06
N ASP A 78 3.83 6.19 -12.32
CA ASP A 78 3.25 5.31 -13.32
C ASP A 78 3.49 3.83 -13.01
N ASP A 79 4.72 3.45 -12.67
CA ASP A 79 5.05 2.08 -12.29
C ASP A 79 4.37 1.69 -10.98
N PHE A 80 4.33 2.61 -10.01
CA PHE A 80 3.63 2.40 -8.74
C PHE A 80 2.13 2.20 -8.97
N GLY A 81 1.52 3.01 -9.83
CA GLY A 81 0.12 2.87 -10.25
C GLY A 81 -0.15 1.61 -11.02
N ARG A 82 0.74 1.24 -11.97
CA ARG A 82 0.62 0.01 -12.75
C ARG A 82 0.68 -1.25 -11.89
N PHE A 83 1.41 -1.22 -10.77
CA PHE A 83 1.49 -2.38 -9.87
C PHE A 83 0.40 -2.37 -8.81
N PHE A 84 0.24 -1.27 -8.06
CA PHE A 84 -0.64 -1.18 -6.89
C PHE A 84 -2.00 -0.54 -7.16
N GLY A 85 -2.16 0.22 -8.23
CA GLY A 85 -3.37 0.98 -8.49
C GLY A 85 -4.61 0.09 -8.74
N PRO A 86 -5.81 0.67 -8.78
CA PRO A 86 -7.03 -0.04 -9.15
C PRO A 86 -6.90 -0.68 -10.53
N GLY A 87 -7.10 -2.00 -10.62
CA GLY A 87 -6.85 -2.78 -11.84
C GLY A 87 -5.36 -2.90 -12.22
N GLY A 88 -4.45 -2.52 -11.33
CA GLY A 88 -3.01 -2.77 -11.49
C GLY A 88 -2.67 -4.25 -11.32
N LEU A 89 -1.41 -4.61 -11.59
CA LEU A 89 -0.99 -6.02 -11.70
C LEU A 89 -1.32 -6.86 -10.46
N ALA A 90 -1.11 -6.33 -9.26
CA ALA A 90 -1.42 -7.05 -8.02
C ALA A 90 -2.93 -7.17 -7.81
N ASP A 91 -3.69 -6.09 -8.01
CA ASP A 91 -5.15 -6.08 -7.85
C ASP A 91 -5.84 -6.95 -8.90
N GLU A 92 -5.45 -6.81 -10.17
CA GLU A 92 -6.00 -7.61 -11.26
C GLU A 92 -5.76 -9.10 -11.04
N PHE A 93 -4.54 -9.48 -10.65
CA PHE A 93 -4.22 -10.88 -10.36
C PHE A 93 -5.07 -11.42 -9.21
N PHE A 94 -5.19 -10.66 -8.13
CA PHE A 94 -6.02 -11.05 -6.99
C PHE A 94 -7.48 -11.22 -7.39
N GLN A 95 -8.07 -10.23 -8.06
CA GLN A 95 -9.49 -10.26 -8.45
C GLN A 95 -9.82 -11.36 -9.45
N LYS A 96 -8.92 -11.61 -10.42
CA LYS A 96 -9.16 -12.64 -11.44
C LYS A 96 -8.91 -14.07 -10.96
N HIS A 97 -7.97 -14.25 -10.05
CA HIS A 97 -7.42 -15.58 -9.79
C HIS A 97 -7.52 -16.03 -8.33
N LEU A 98 -7.49 -15.13 -7.35
CA LEU A 98 -7.41 -15.50 -5.94
C LEU A 98 -8.66 -15.20 -5.13
N VAL A 99 -9.47 -14.22 -5.51
CA VAL A 99 -10.60 -13.72 -4.69
C VAL A 99 -11.59 -14.83 -4.27
N ASN A 100 -11.83 -15.83 -5.11
CA ASN A 100 -12.73 -16.93 -4.80
C ASN A 100 -12.18 -17.91 -3.74
N TYR A 101 -10.87 -17.92 -3.56
CA TYR A 101 -10.16 -18.76 -2.59
C TYR A 101 -9.82 -18.02 -1.30
N VAL A 102 -10.22 -16.75 -1.16
CA VAL A 102 -9.85 -15.92 -0.02
C VAL A 102 -11.09 -15.39 0.70
N ASP A 103 -11.04 -15.41 2.02
CA ASP A 103 -11.96 -14.67 2.87
C ASP A 103 -11.30 -13.33 3.26
N THR A 104 -11.88 -12.23 2.78
CA THR A 104 -11.41 -10.86 3.02
C THR A 104 -12.25 -10.12 4.07
N SER A 105 -13.21 -10.78 4.72
CA SER A 105 -14.15 -10.13 5.66
C SER A 105 -13.52 -9.75 6.98
N GLY A 106 -12.43 -10.41 7.37
CA GLY A 106 -11.71 -10.14 8.61
C GLY A 106 -10.59 -9.11 8.48
N ALA A 107 -10.05 -8.65 9.61
CA ALA A 107 -8.87 -7.75 9.64
C ALA A 107 -7.63 -8.37 8.97
N GLN A 108 -7.51 -9.67 9.01
CA GLN A 108 -6.51 -10.45 8.31
C GLN A 108 -7.19 -11.35 7.29
N TRP A 109 -6.75 -11.30 6.04
CA TRP A 109 -7.23 -12.19 4.98
C TRP A 109 -6.81 -13.63 5.25
N ARG A 110 -7.67 -14.58 4.88
CA ARG A 110 -7.43 -16.01 5.12
C ARG A 110 -7.81 -16.82 3.88
N TRP A 111 -7.10 -17.91 3.65
CA TRP A 111 -7.48 -18.87 2.63
C TRP A 111 -8.78 -19.57 3.01
N ARG A 112 -9.66 -19.74 2.04
CA ARG A 112 -10.88 -20.53 2.19
C ARG A 112 -10.55 -22.01 2.02
N MET A 113 -11.11 -22.82 2.88
CA MET A 113 -11.00 -24.27 2.77
C MET A 113 -12.06 -24.80 1.81
N VAL A 114 -11.66 -25.59 0.83
CA VAL A 114 -12.53 -26.35 -0.07
C VAL A 114 -12.31 -27.83 0.21
N ASN A 115 -13.32 -28.52 0.72
CA ASN A 115 -13.23 -29.93 1.18
C ASN A 115 -12.08 -30.15 2.19
N ASN A 116 -11.91 -29.24 3.16
CA ASN A 116 -10.83 -29.21 4.16
C ASN A 116 -9.41 -29.07 3.56
N MET A 117 -9.29 -28.57 2.33
CA MET A 117 -8.03 -28.24 1.68
C MET A 117 -8.06 -26.81 1.19
N ASP A 118 -6.92 -26.15 1.19
CA ASP A 118 -6.69 -24.86 0.54
C ASP A 118 -5.87 -25.03 -0.75
N LEU A 119 -5.52 -23.91 -1.39
CA LEU A 119 -4.67 -23.92 -2.59
C LEU A 119 -3.23 -24.38 -2.34
N GLY A 120 -2.83 -24.63 -1.09
CA GLY A 120 -1.45 -24.92 -0.72
C GLY A 120 -0.48 -23.72 -0.94
N ILE A 121 -1.03 -22.51 -1.01
CA ILE A 121 -0.26 -21.25 -1.05
C ILE A 121 -0.11 -20.73 0.39
N SER A 122 1.08 -20.26 0.73
CA SER A 122 1.36 -19.84 2.11
C SER A 122 0.56 -18.61 2.54
N GLN A 123 0.38 -18.45 3.85
CA GLN A 123 -0.28 -17.28 4.42
C GLN A 123 0.55 -16.01 4.19
N GLU A 124 1.87 -16.13 4.12
CA GLU A 124 2.79 -15.02 3.84
C GLU A 124 2.52 -14.41 2.46
N VAL A 125 2.27 -15.25 1.45
CA VAL A 125 1.88 -14.80 0.11
C VAL A 125 0.58 -13.99 0.17
N LEU A 126 -0.43 -14.50 0.87
CA LEU A 126 -1.71 -13.79 1.04
C LEU A 126 -1.54 -12.46 1.77
N ASN A 127 -0.66 -12.42 2.76
CA ASN A 127 -0.35 -11.17 3.48
C ASN A 127 0.26 -10.11 2.55
N GLU A 128 1.06 -10.49 1.56
CA GLU A 128 1.59 -9.53 0.58
C GLU A 128 0.49 -8.99 -0.35
N PHE A 129 -0.47 -9.80 -0.77
CA PHE A 129 -1.65 -9.30 -1.50
C PHE A 129 -2.48 -8.36 -0.64
N GLN A 130 -2.66 -8.65 0.63
CA GLN A 130 -3.35 -7.77 1.56
C GLN A 130 -2.60 -6.44 1.74
N ARG A 131 -1.27 -6.47 1.84
CA ARG A 131 -0.44 -5.24 1.88
C ARG A 131 -0.55 -4.44 0.58
N ALA A 132 -0.54 -5.10 -0.57
CA ALA A 132 -0.74 -4.43 -1.85
C ALA A 132 -2.11 -3.74 -1.92
N ALA A 133 -3.17 -4.37 -1.45
CA ALA A 133 -4.49 -3.76 -1.34
C ALA A 133 -4.50 -2.55 -0.37
N GLN A 134 -3.84 -2.66 0.77
CA GLN A 134 -3.70 -1.53 1.72
C GLN A 134 -2.92 -0.36 1.10
N ILE A 135 -1.87 -0.63 0.31
CA ILE A 135 -1.14 0.40 -0.45
C ILE A 135 -2.06 1.06 -1.47
N ARG A 136 -2.82 0.28 -2.22
CA ARG A 136 -3.84 0.80 -3.14
C ARG A 136 -4.80 1.74 -2.42
N ASP A 137 -5.37 1.31 -1.33
CA ASP A 137 -6.39 2.08 -0.61
C ASP A 137 -5.84 3.36 0.01
N LYS A 138 -4.54 3.40 0.36
CA LYS A 138 -3.85 4.59 0.87
C LYS A 138 -3.55 5.63 -0.21
N PHE A 139 -3.12 5.19 -1.38
CA PHE A 139 -2.58 6.08 -2.41
C PHE A 139 -3.53 6.33 -3.58
N PHE A 140 -4.59 5.53 -3.74
CA PHE A 140 -5.51 5.61 -4.87
C PHE A 140 -6.98 5.78 -4.45
N GLY A 141 -7.22 6.35 -3.27
CA GLY A 141 -8.56 6.57 -2.73
C GLY A 141 -9.49 7.42 -3.61
N ASN A 142 -8.94 8.15 -4.58
CA ASN A 142 -9.68 8.90 -5.59
C ASN A 142 -10.03 8.08 -6.85
N GLY A 143 -9.67 6.79 -6.90
CA GLY A 143 -9.89 5.91 -8.06
C GLY A 143 -9.00 6.21 -9.28
N GLY A 144 -8.02 7.11 -9.15
CA GLY A 144 -7.08 7.44 -10.22
C GLY A 144 -6.08 6.32 -10.50
N LYS A 145 -5.39 6.39 -11.64
CA LYS A 145 -4.33 5.44 -12.02
C LYS A 145 -2.97 5.80 -11.42
N GLN A 146 -2.78 7.04 -10.99
CA GLN A 146 -1.56 7.50 -10.33
C GLN A 146 -1.81 7.72 -8.83
N PRO A 147 -0.80 7.53 -7.99
CA PRO A 147 -0.92 7.78 -6.56
C PRO A 147 -1.24 9.25 -6.30
N SER A 148 -2.17 9.51 -5.40
CA SER A 148 -2.53 10.85 -4.98
C SER A 148 -2.91 10.87 -3.50
N VAL A 149 -2.40 11.85 -2.78
CA VAL A 149 -2.71 12.04 -1.36
C VAL A 149 -3.21 13.46 -1.11
N ARG A 150 -4.14 13.59 -0.18
CA ARG A 150 -4.65 14.88 0.31
C ARG A 150 -4.45 14.97 1.81
N PHE A 151 -4.06 16.15 2.26
CA PHE A 151 -3.82 16.40 3.67
C PHE A 151 -3.94 17.89 3.98
N ASP A 152 -4.12 18.20 5.25
CA ASP A 152 -4.10 19.57 5.75
C ASP A 152 -2.85 19.79 6.62
N LEU A 153 -2.26 20.98 6.51
CA LEU A 153 -1.21 21.44 7.38
C LEU A 153 -1.66 22.69 8.11
N LYS A 154 -1.57 22.64 9.43
CA LYS A 154 -1.82 23.80 10.29
C LYS A 154 -0.51 24.19 10.98
N PRO A 155 0.01 25.41 10.78
CA PRO A 155 1.14 25.90 11.55
C PRO A 155 0.77 25.96 13.03
N LEU A 156 1.61 25.38 13.90
CA LEU A 156 1.42 25.43 15.35
C LEU A 156 2.41 26.38 16.02
N ALA A 157 3.69 26.28 15.65
CA ALA A 157 4.75 27.09 16.21
C ALA A 157 5.97 27.16 15.29
N ALA A 158 6.78 28.18 15.45
CA ALA A 158 8.14 28.25 14.94
C ALA A 158 9.04 28.96 15.97
N ASP A 159 10.34 28.66 15.87
CA ASP A 159 11.35 29.29 16.73
C ASP A 159 11.25 30.81 16.69
N ALA A 160 11.42 31.45 17.85
CA ALA A 160 11.30 32.93 18.01
C ALA A 160 12.33 33.71 17.21
N ALA A 161 13.46 33.10 16.84
CA ALA A 161 14.47 33.70 16.00
C ALA A 161 14.04 33.83 14.52
N LEU A 162 13.00 33.11 14.11
CA LEU A 162 12.42 33.22 12.77
C LEU A 162 11.41 34.36 12.73
N THR A 163 11.38 35.12 11.65
CA THR A 163 10.39 36.18 11.40
C THR A 163 9.38 35.77 10.35
N ARG A 164 9.75 34.83 9.47
CA ARG A 164 8.90 34.29 8.42
C ARG A 164 9.29 32.84 8.13
N VAL A 165 8.29 32.00 7.89
CA VAL A 165 8.43 30.65 7.36
C VAL A 165 7.54 30.51 6.13
N LEU A 166 8.10 30.04 5.03
CA LEU A 166 7.38 29.65 3.82
C LEU A 166 7.68 28.18 3.54
N LEU A 167 6.65 27.37 3.49
CA LEU A 167 6.69 25.99 3.02
C LEU A 167 6.05 25.93 1.63
N ASP A 168 6.81 25.49 0.64
CA ASP A 168 6.34 25.21 -0.72
C ASP A 168 6.29 23.68 -0.90
N VAL A 169 5.10 23.16 -1.15
CA VAL A 169 4.84 21.74 -1.39
C VAL A 169 4.31 21.58 -2.80
N ASP A 170 5.16 21.18 -3.73
CA ASP A 170 4.81 20.99 -5.14
C ASP A 170 4.12 22.24 -5.74
N GLY A 171 4.65 23.42 -5.45
CA GLY A 171 4.12 24.71 -5.90
C GLY A 171 2.89 25.22 -5.14
N GLN A 172 2.44 24.53 -4.08
CA GLN A 172 1.42 25.00 -3.16
C GLN A 172 2.10 25.60 -1.93
N GLN A 173 1.80 26.85 -1.59
CA GLN A 173 2.56 27.59 -0.60
C GLN A 173 1.76 27.84 0.68
N LEU A 174 2.44 27.68 1.81
CA LEU A 174 1.95 28.02 3.15
C LEU A 174 3.00 28.91 3.83
N ALA A 175 2.66 30.19 4.00
CA ALA A 175 3.53 31.13 4.68
C ALA A 175 2.93 31.52 6.04
N PHE A 176 3.76 31.63 7.07
CA PHE A 176 3.34 32.14 8.38
C PHE A 176 4.49 32.80 9.12
N ALA A 177 4.16 33.57 10.15
CA ALA A 177 5.10 34.14 11.08
C ALA A 177 4.90 33.52 12.49
N PRO A 178 5.98 33.34 13.29
CA PRO A 178 5.93 32.59 14.56
C PRO A 178 4.89 33.06 15.59
N LYS A 179 4.49 34.34 15.52
CA LYS A 179 3.56 34.94 16.46
C LYS A 179 2.13 35.10 15.93
N THR A 180 1.87 34.61 14.70
CA THR A 180 0.54 34.71 14.10
C THR A 180 -0.17 33.36 14.17
N GLN A 181 -1.44 33.39 14.59
CA GLN A 181 -2.30 32.23 14.44
C GLN A 181 -2.76 32.13 12.99
N GLN A 182 -2.56 30.97 12.38
CA GLN A 182 -3.00 30.71 11.03
C GLN A 182 -3.84 29.43 10.98
N GLY A 183 -4.89 29.45 10.14
CA GLY A 183 -5.70 28.29 9.88
C GLY A 183 -4.94 27.17 9.15
N ALA A 184 -5.55 26.02 9.04
CA ALA A 184 -5.02 24.94 8.22
C ALA A 184 -5.13 25.28 6.73
N ALA A 185 -4.16 24.84 5.95
CA ALA A 185 -4.18 24.88 4.50
C ALA A 185 -4.21 23.45 3.94
N SER A 186 -5.02 23.24 2.90
CA SER A 186 -5.17 21.93 2.25
C SER A 186 -4.17 21.78 1.12
N PHE A 187 -3.59 20.59 1.02
CA PHE A 187 -2.62 20.20 0.02
C PHE A 187 -3.06 18.93 -0.70
N GLN A 188 -2.67 18.84 -1.97
CA GLN A 188 -2.80 17.62 -2.75
C GLN A 188 -1.47 17.32 -3.44
N ILE A 189 -1.06 16.06 -3.46
CA ILE A 189 0.13 15.59 -4.18
C ILE A 189 -0.26 14.42 -5.07
N PRO A 190 0.09 14.46 -6.37
CA PRO A 190 0.67 15.61 -7.07
C PRO A 190 -0.30 16.80 -7.14
N SER A 191 0.23 18.02 -7.11
CA SER A 191 -0.57 19.26 -7.19
C SER A 191 -1.11 19.55 -8.59
N GLY A 192 -0.57 18.88 -9.59
CA GLY A 192 -0.78 19.18 -11.00
C GLY A 192 0.06 20.35 -11.55
N LYS A 193 0.87 21.01 -10.71
CA LYS A 193 1.74 22.13 -11.13
C LYS A 193 3.09 21.68 -11.69
N GLY A 194 3.45 20.39 -11.54
CA GLY A 194 4.66 19.81 -12.12
C GLY A 194 5.98 20.28 -11.48
N VAL A 195 5.93 20.85 -10.28
CA VAL A 195 7.14 21.34 -9.58
C VAL A 195 7.97 20.18 -9.03
N ASN A 196 7.32 19.12 -8.56
CA ASN A 196 7.96 17.91 -8.03
C ASN A 196 9.06 18.20 -6.98
N ALA A 197 8.82 19.17 -6.11
CA ALA A 197 9.75 19.54 -5.07
C ALA A 197 9.01 20.05 -3.82
N VAL A 198 9.66 19.88 -2.67
CA VAL A 198 9.24 20.49 -1.40
C VAL A 198 10.41 21.25 -0.84
N ARG A 199 10.20 22.50 -0.40
CA ARG A 199 11.25 23.35 0.16
C ARG A 199 10.72 24.24 1.27
N PHE A 200 11.63 24.57 2.18
CA PHE A 200 11.44 25.63 3.17
C PHE A 200 12.25 26.87 2.78
N GLU A 201 11.62 28.02 2.92
CA GLU A 201 12.29 29.32 2.92
C GLU A 201 11.99 29.99 4.27
N VAL A 202 13.01 30.43 4.97
CA VAL A 202 12.87 31.06 6.28
C VAL A 202 13.60 32.42 6.33
N ALA A 203 13.14 33.32 7.17
CA ALA A 203 13.82 34.59 7.45
C ALA A 203 14.06 34.68 8.97
N PRO A 204 15.28 35.07 9.41
CA PRO A 204 16.50 35.16 8.63
C PRO A 204 16.89 33.79 8.01
N ALA A 205 17.54 33.82 6.86
CA ALA A 205 17.93 32.62 6.13
C ALA A 205 18.86 31.72 6.97
N THR A 206 18.72 30.39 6.74
CA THR A 206 19.60 29.35 7.26
C THR A 206 20.72 29.03 6.25
N THR A 207 21.83 28.48 6.71
CA THR A 207 22.91 28.03 5.82
C THR A 207 22.58 26.70 5.18
N VAL A 208 21.74 25.91 5.84
CA VAL A 208 21.26 24.61 5.32
C VAL A 208 19.87 24.78 4.71
N GLU A 209 19.76 24.39 3.45
CA GLU A 209 18.48 24.35 2.74
C GLU A 209 17.77 23.05 3.04
N LEU A 210 16.52 23.14 3.53
CA LEU A 210 15.67 21.98 3.68
C LEU A 210 14.81 21.82 2.43
N ARG A 211 15.30 20.98 1.51
CA ARG A 211 14.68 20.70 0.21
C ARG A 211 14.68 19.21 -0.10
N THR A 212 13.67 18.78 -0.81
CA THR A 212 13.55 17.44 -1.42
C THR A 212 12.95 17.56 -2.81
N GLU A 213 13.30 16.63 -3.69
CA GLU A 213 12.88 16.61 -5.08
C GLU A 213 12.38 15.21 -5.47
N GLY A 214 11.71 15.13 -6.61
CA GLY A 214 11.15 13.90 -7.16
C GLY A 214 9.66 13.75 -6.92
N ALA A 215 9.11 12.70 -7.48
CA ALA A 215 7.67 12.40 -7.38
C ALA A 215 7.22 12.17 -5.93
N TRP A 216 8.12 11.74 -5.07
CA TRP A 216 7.87 11.45 -3.66
C TRP A 216 8.47 12.52 -2.72
N ALA A 217 8.73 13.73 -3.23
CA ALA A 217 9.39 14.80 -2.49
C ALA A 217 8.76 15.08 -1.12
N TRP A 218 7.42 15.08 -1.02
CA TRP A 218 6.75 15.27 0.27
C TRP A 218 7.05 14.15 1.27
N PHE A 219 6.99 12.90 0.85
CA PHE A 219 7.30 11.77 1.72
C PHE A 219 8.77 11.77 2.16
N ARG A 220 9.69 12.16 1.26
CA ARG A 220 11.10 12.38 1.62
C ARG A 220 11.28 13.54 2.58
N MET A 221 10.47 14.58 2.47
CA MET A 221 10.48 15.68 3.44
C MET A 221 9.99 15.22 4.81
N LEU A 222 8.94 14.40 4.87
CA LEU A 222 8.47 13.77 6.11
C LEU A 222 9.52 12.86 6.75
N ASP A 223 10.37 12.20 5.95
CA ASP A 223 11.48 11.38 6.46
C ASP A 223 12.58 12.18 7.16
N LYS A 224 12.67 13.49 6.89
CA LYS A 224 13.58 14.43 7.57
C LYS A 224 12.98 15.06 8.81
N ALA A 225 11.70 14.87 9.07
CA ALA A 225 10.96 15.41 10.18
C ALA A 225 10.76 14.39 11.31
N MET A 226 10.51 14.90 12.51
CA MET A 226 9.95 14.09 13.58
C MET A 226 8.43 14.10 13.45
N LEU A 227 7.84 12.90 13.24
CA LEU A 227 6.41 12.69 13.08
C LEU A 227 5.88 11.95 14.32
N GLU A 228 5.12 12.66 15.16
CA GLU A 228 4.54 12.13 16.39
C GLU A 228 3.02 11.96 16.20
N PRO A 229 2.45 10.73 16.30
CA PRO A 229 1.01 10.55 16.21
C PRO A 229 0.30 11.24 17.38
N SER A 230 -0.82 11.89 17.10
CA SER A 230 -1.69 12.42 18.14
C SER A 230 -2.65 11.34 18.65
N ALA A 231 -3.34 11.61 19.77
CA ALA A 231 -4.38 10.72 20.28
C ALA A 231 -5.55 10.51 19.27
N GLN A 232 -5.72 11.42 18.31
CA GLN A 232 -6.64 11.30 17.19
C GLN A 232 -5.86 10.70 16.01
N GLY A 233 -6.04 9.43 15.72
CA GLY A 233 -5.22 8.60 14.82
C GLY A 233 -5.00 9.10 13.38
N GLU A 234 -5.64 10.20 12.99
CA GLU A 234 -5.52 10.84 11.67
C GLU A 234 -4.60 12.07 11.69
N ARG A 235 -4.16 12.50 12.88
CA ARG A 235 -3.36 13.71 13.09
C ARG A 235 -1.99 13.37 13.61
N TYR A 236 -1.03 14.17 13.16
CA TYR A 236 0.37 14.08 13.57
C TYR A 236 0.90 15.47 13.91
N LYS A 237 1.71 15.52 14.94
CA LYS A 237 2.61 16.65 15.16
C LYS A 237 3.86 16.43 14.34
N LEU A 238 4.13 17.35 13.43
CA LEU A 238 5.24 17.33 12.49
C LEU A 238 6.25 18.39 12.88
N THR A 239 7.45 18.00 13.27
CA THR A 239 8.50 18.92 13.69
C THR A 239 9.68 18.85 12.72
N PHE A 240 9.99 19.96 12.09
CA PHE A 240 11.21 20.17 11.31
C PHE A 240 12.24 20.90 12.15
N ASP A 241 13.50 20.54 12.00
CA ASP A 241 14.64 21.21 12.63
C ASP A 241 15.54 21.80 11.53
N LEU A 242 15.68 23.12 11.53
CA LEU A 242 16.55 23.87 10.63
C LEU A 242 17.65 24.52 11.48
N GLU A 243 18.78 23.85 11.63
CA GLU A 243 19.91 24.33 12.41
C GLU A 243 19.55 24.71 13.87
N GLY A 244 18.78 23.82 14.54
CA GLY A 244 18.29 24.04 15.89
C GLY A 244 17.01 24.88 15.99
N ARG A 245 16.56 25.49 14.89
CA ARG A 245 15.30 26.25 14.83
C ARG A 245 14.15 25.31 14.46
N LYS A 246 13.26 25.09 15.39
CA LYS A 246 12.13 24.17 15.21
C LYS A 246 10.95 24.87 14.55
N ILE A 247 10.34 24.18 13.58
CA ILE A 247 9.10 24.56 12.93
C ILE A 247 8.12 23.42 13.11
N ILE A 248 6.93 23.71 13.65
CA ILE A 248 5.96 22.70 14.07
C ILE A 248 4.64 22.90 13.33
N TYR A 249 4.15 21.83 12.72
CA TYR A 249 2.83 21.77 12.10
C TYR A 249 1.98 20.65 12.72
N GLU A 250 0.67 20.78 12.63
CA GLU A 250 -0.25 19.67 12.70
C GLU A 250 -0.52 19.20 11.27
N LEU A 251 -0.24 17.93 11.00
CA LEU A 251 -0.56 17.26 9.75
C LEU A 251 -1.81 16.42 9.96
N THR A 252 -2.85 16.64 9.16
CA THR A 252 -4.07 15.84 9.17
C THR A 252 -4.21 15.11 7.84
N ALA A 253 -4.35 13.79 7.87
CA ALA A 253 -4.64 13.01 6.68
C ALA A 253 -6.13 13.14 6.32
N ASN A 254 -6.43 13.50 5.07
CA ASN A 254 -7.79 13.62 4.57
C ASN A 254 -8.26 12.31 3.93
N SER A 255 -7.93 11.18 4.56
CA SER A 255 -8.29 9.84 4.12
C SER A 255 -8.40 8.90 5.32
N VAL A 256 -9.42 8.05 5.33
CA VAL A 256 -9.57 6.96 6.30
C VAL A 256 -8.36 6.01 6.26
N ASN A 257 -7.87 5.74 5.05
CA ASN A 257 -6.64 4.95 4.83
C ASN A 257 -5.44 5.88 4.81
N ASN A 258 -4.96 6.23 6.00
CA ASN A 258 -3.92 7.23 6.21
C ASN A 258 -2.60 6.89 5.48
N PRO A 259 -2.19 7.67 4.45
CA PRO A 259 -0.98 7.40 3.67
C PRO A 259 0.32 7.66 4.45
N PHE A 260 0.25 8.42 5.55
CA PHE A 260 1.41 8.74 6.39
C PHE A 260 1.71 7.64 7.41
N LYS A 261 0.77 6.72 7.63
CA LYS A 261 1.00 5.49 8.38
C LYS A 261 1.68 4.46 7.47
N ARG A 262 3.01 4.35 7.56
CA ARG A 262 3.86 3.64 6.59
C ARG A 262 3.99 2.14 6.83
N ASP A 263 3.47 1.60 7.92
CA ASP A 263 3.67 0.22 8.35
C ASP A 263 3.46 -0.82 7.23
N GLY A 264 2.33 -0.76 6.52
CA GLY A 264 2.05 -1.68 5.42
C GLY A 264 2.90 -1.43 4.16
N VAL A 265 3.33 -0.19 3.94
CA VAL A 265 4.11 0.20 2.75
C VAL A 265 5.54 -0.35 2.85
N GLU A 266 6.20 -0.12 3.98
CA GLU A 266 7.60 -0.52 4.21
C GLU A 266 7.75 -2.03 4.42
N GLN A 267 6.67 -2.71 4.80
CA GLN A 267 6.65 -4.16 5.00
C GLN A 267 6.39 -4.96 3.72
N PHE A 268 5.88 -4.31 2.66
CA PHE A 268 5.61 -4.98 1.39
C PHE A 268 6.89 -5.55 0.78
N ARG A 269 6.77 -6.77 0.25
CA ARG A 269 7.85 -7.47 -0.49
C ARG A 269 7.31 -8.00 -1.80
N CYS A 270 8.10 -7.84 -2.87
CA CYS A 270 7.79 -8.47 -4.13
C CYS A 270 7.87 -9.99 -3.99
N LEU A 271 6.77 -10.66 -4.27
CA LEU A 271 6.71 -12.12 -4.30
C LEU A 271 7.40 -12.64 -5.56
N GLU A 272 8.30 -13.57 -5.40
CA GLU A 272 8.94 -14.27 -6.53
C GLU A 272 8.09 -15.44 -7.04
N SER A 273 7.29 -16.05 -6.15
CA SER A 273 6.39 -17.18 -6.41
C SER A 273 5.17 -17.11 -5.49
N LEU A 274 4.15 -17.89 -5.80
CA LEU A 274 2.96 -18.06 -4.96
C LEU A 274 3.08 -19.26 -4.02
#